data_6ee91c599c0eecbb956a8f86e0e1e6c5
#
_entry.id   6ee91c599c0eecbb956a8f86e0e1e6c5
#
_cell.length_a   1.000
_cell.length_b   1.000
_cell.length_c   1.000
_cell.angle_alpha   90.00
_cell.angle_beta   90.00
_cell.angle_gamma   90.00
#
_symmetry.space_group_name_H-M   'P 1'
#
loop_
_entity.id
_entity.type
_entity.pdbx_description
1 polymer ?
#
loop_
_entity_poly.entity_id
_entity_poly.type
_entity_poly.pdbx_seq_one_letter_code
_entity_poly.pdbx_strand_id
1 'polypeptide(L)'
;MKDTERHNYIGDHIRKLREEKGWTQQVLGKKLGKKTSTISAYETNAKLPSVDCRIEMAELFDVSLDTLVYGDRSNLISIRALRPEQKELISELTQVFSARHTTAEQRLGLLSKIVSHLSQ
;
A
#
# COMPACT_ATOMS: atom_id res chain seq x y z
N MET A 1 14.15 3.35 -5.19
CA MET A 1 13.53 3.91 -3.99
C MET A 1 14.33 3.55 -2.76
N LYS A 2 14.60 4.51 -1.93
CA LYS A 2 15.45 4.32 -0.76
C LYS A 2 14.65 3.73 0.40
N ASP A 3 15.29 2.90 1.21
CA ASP A 3 14.65 2.27 2.37
C ASP A 3 14.04 3.28 3.33
N THR A 4 14.62 4.48 3.43
CA THR A 4 14.12 5.58 4.26
C THR A 4 12.71 6.00 3.87
N GLU A 5 12.37 6.00 2.59
CA GLU A 5 11.03 6.37 2.12
C GLU A 5 9.99 5.31 2.47
N ARG A 6 10.37 4.03 2.42
CA ARG A 6 9.47 2.94 2.83
C ARG A 6 9.14 3.00 4.31
N HIS A 7 10.11 3.35 5.13
CA HIS A 7 9.93 3.44 6.57
C HIS A 7 9.08 4.63 6.99
N ASN A 8 9.05 5.69 6.19
CA ASN A 8 8.32 6.90 6.52
C ASN A 8 6.80 6.73 6.52
N TYR A 9 6.29 5.65 5.93
CA TYR A 9 4.85 5.43 5.84
C TYR A 9 4.27 4.59 6.97
N ILE A 10 5.08 3.82 7.69
CA ILE A 10 4.56 2.93 8.72
C ILE A 10 3.91 3.69 9.87
N GLY A 11 4.46 4.84 10.27
CA GLY A 11 3.89 5.66 11.32
C GLY A 11 2.50 6.16 10.97
N ASP A 12 2.30 6.59 9.74
CA ASP A 12 0.99 7.03 9.24
C ASP A 12 -0.02 5.89 9.25
N HIS A 13 0.40 4.69 8.88
CA HIS A 13 -0.46 3.51 8.89
C HIS A 13 -0.86 3.13 10.32
N ILE A 14 0.08 3.18 11.26
CA ILE A 14 -0.19 2.91 12.68
C ILE A 14 -1.24 3.90 13.21
N ARG A 15 -1.06 5.18 12.93
CA ARG A 15 -2.01 6.22 13.35
C ARG A 15 -3.40 5.96 12.77
N LYS A 16 -3.48 5.72 11.47
CA LYS A 16 -4.74 5.48 10.78
C LYS A 16 -5.48 4.29 11.37
N LEU A 17 -4.79 3.17 11.54
CA LEU A 17 -5.38 1.95 12.11
C LEU A 17 -5.83 2.17 13.55
N ARG A 18 -5.04 2.89 14.34
CA ARG A 18 -5.40 3.25 15.72
C ARG A 18 -6.67 4.10 15.76
N GLU A 19 -6.72 5.13 14.90
CA GLU A 19 -7.89 6.03 14.84
C GLU A 19 -9.14 5.30 14.37
N GLU A 20 -9.01 4.38 13.43
CA GLU A 20 -10.12 3.54 12.96
C GLU A 20 -10.71 2.68 14.09
N LYS A 21 -9.87 2.26 15.04
CA LYS A 21 -10.33 1.52 16.23
C LYS A 21 -10.91 2.45 17.31
N GLY A 22 -10.78 3.76 17.15
CA GLY A 22 -11.20 4.73 18.16
C GLY A 22 -10.28 4.79 19.37
N TRP A 23 -9.04 4.36 19.25
CA TRP A 23 -8.09 4.31 20.36
C TRP A 23 -7.23 5.58 20.40
N THR A 24 -6.88 6.02 21.62
CA THR A 24 -5.84 7.03 21.82
C THR A 24 -4.46 6.39 21.75
N GLN A 25 -3.44 7.22 21.66
CA GLN A 25 -2.04 6.73 21.73
C GLN A 25 -1.80 6.03 23.08
N GLN A 26 -2.38 6.55 24.17
CA GLN A 26 -2.27 5.93 25.48
C GLN A 26 -2.89 4.53 25.51
N VAL A 27 -4.06 4.37 24.93
CA VAL A 27 -4.75 3.07 24.86
C VAL A 27 -3.91 2.08 24.05
N LEU A 28 -3.41 2.49 22.89
CA LEU A 28 -2.55 1.61 22.08
C LEU A 28 -1.28 1.23 22.84
N GLY A 29 -0.67 2.20 23.52
CA GLY A 29 0.51 1.95 24.35
C GLY A 29 0.27 0.89 25.43
N LYS A 30 -0.86 0.99 26.14
CA LYS A 30 -1.24 0.00 27.16
C LYS A 30 -1.40 -1.40 26.58
N LYS A 31 -2.03 -1.50 25.39
CA LYS A 31 -2.25 -2.80 24.72
C LYS A 31 -0.92 -3.44 24.29
N LEU A 32 0.09 -2.64 23.95
CA LEU A 32 1.40 -3.11 23.50
C LEU A 32 2.45 -3.15 24.61
N GLY A 33 2.10 -2.72 25.82
CA GLY A 33 3.08 -2.58 26.89
C GLY A 33 4.14 -1.51 26.63
N LYS A 34 3.74 -0.44 25.91
CA LYS A 34 4.61 0.67 25.54
C LYS A 34 4.11 1.99 26.14
N LYS A 35 5.03 2.92 26.32
CA LYS A 35 4.70 4.28 26.76
C LYS A 35 4.00 5.05 25.64
N THR A 36 3.15 6.01 26.04
CA THR A 36 2.49 6.91 25.06
C THR A 36 3.52 7.63 24.19
N SER A 37 4.62 8.07 24.79
CA SER A 37 5.71 8.73 24.03
C SER A 37 6.32 7.82 22.98
N THR A 38 6.41 6.51 23.26
CA THR A 38 6.91 5.53 22.28
C THR A 38 5.95 5.41 21.10
N ILE A 39 4.64 5.34 21.37
CA ILE A 39 3.63 5.30 20.30
C ILE A 39 3.70 6.57 19.45
N SER A 40 3.82 7.73 20.09
CA SER A 40 3.98 8.99 19.38
C SER A 40 5.23 8.98 18.48
N ALA A 41 6.34 8.45 18.97
CA ALA A 41 7.57 8.33 18.18
C ALA A 41 7.39 7.40 16.97
N TYR A 42 6.64 6.32 17.12
CA TYR A 42 6.31 5.44 16.00
C TYR A 42 5.44 6.15 14.96
N GLU A 43 4.42 6.85 15.40
CA GLU A 43 3.46 7.53 14.50
C GLU A 43 4.08 8.71 13.75
N THR A 44 5.10 9.34 14.33
CA THR A 44 5.84 10.44 13.67
C THR A 44 7.04 9.95 12.87
N ASN A 45 7.27 8.65 12.82
CA ASN A 45 8.43 8.02 12.18
C ASN A 45 9.78 8.42 12.81
N ALA A 46 9.75 8.93 14.05
CA ALA A 46 10.96 9.23 14.80
C ALA A 46 11.65 7.96 15.29
N LYS A 47 10.88 6.87 15.44
CA LYS A 47 11.39 5.57 15.88
C LYS A 47 10.66 4.48 15.10
N LEU A 48 11.40 3.46 14.68
CA LEU A 48 10.84 2.30 13.98
C LEU A 48 10.52 1.20 15.00
N PRO A 49 9.28 0.67 15.03
CA PRO A 49 8.97 -0.48 15.87
C PRO A 49 9.81 -1.70 15.48
N SER A 50 10.17 -2.52 16.45
CA SER A 50 10.82 -3.80 16.20
C SER A 50 9.90 -4.72 15.37
N VAL A 51 10.47 -5.76 14.77
CA VAL A 51 9.70 -6.76 14.02
C VAL A 51 8.62 -7.38 14.92
N ASP A 52 8.98 -7.76 16.14
CA ASP A 52 8.04 -8.35 17.10
C ASP A 52 6.90 -7.39 17.43
N CYS A 53 7.21 -6.12 17.63
CA CYS A 53 6.22 -5.09 17.91
C CYS A 53 5.28 -4.89 16.70
N ARG A 54 5.82 -4.92 15.50
CA ARG A 54 5.01 -4.82 14.27
C ARG A 54 4.04 -6.01 14.13
N ILE A 55 4.51 -7.21 14.46
CA ILE A 55 3.66 -8.40 14.43
C ILE A 55 2.52 -8.27 15.44
N GLU A 56 2.82 -7.84 16.67
CA GLU A 56 1.81 -7.59 17.71
C GLU A 56 0.79 -6.54 17.26
N MET A 57 1.25 -5.46 16.64
CA MET A 57 0.35 -4.42 16.12
C MET A 57 -0.57 -4.96 15.04
N ALA A 58 -0.04 -5.73 14.09
CA ALA A 58 -0.83 -6.32 13.02
C ALA A 58 -1.93 -7.22 13.58
N GLU A 59 -1.61 -8.06 14.56
CA GLU A 59 -2.57 -8.90 15.26
C GLU A 59 -3.62 -8.06 15.99
N LEU A 60 -3.18 -7.02 16.68
CA LEU A 60 -4.04 -6.15 17.47
C LEU A 60 -5.03 -5.36 16.60
N PHE A 61 -4.56 -4.89 15.44
CA PHE A 61 -5.39 -4.17 14.48
C PHE A 61 -6.19 -5.11 13.56
N ASP A 62 -5.96 -6.41 13.67
CA ASP A 62 -6.58 -7.43 12.81
C ASP A 62 -6.32 -7.17 11.32
N VAL A 63 -5.08 -6.88 11.00
CA VAL A 63 -4.62 -6.69 9.63
C VAL A 63 -3.38 -7.54 9.38
N SER A 64 -3.01 -7.73 8.12
CA SER A 64 -1.75 -8.39 7.78
C SER A 64 -0.57 -7.48 8.10
N LEU A 65 0.60 -8.08 8.33
CA LEU A 65 1.83 -7.32 8.50
C LEU A 65 2.13 -6.47 7.26
N ASP A 66 1.82 -6.98 6.08
CA ASP A 66 1.96 -6.26 4.82
C ASP A 66 1.11 -4.99 4.79
N THR A 67 -0.14 -5.07 5.26
CA THR A 67 -1.03 -3.90 5.37
C THR A 67 -0.49 -2.87 6.35
N LEU A 68 0.04 -3.32 7.49
CA LEU A 68 0.64 -2.42 8.46
C LEU A 68 1.84 -1.67 7.88
N VAL A 69 2.73 -2.36 7.18
CA VAL A 69 3.97 -1.80 6.66
C VAL A 69 3.75 -0.97 5.40
N TYR A 70 2.93 -1.44 4.49
CA TYR A 70 2.76 -0.84 3.16
C TYR A 70 1.42 -0.12 2.97
N GLY A 71 0.53 -0.19 3.95
CA GLY A 71 -0.81 0.39 3.86
C GLY A 71 -1.81 -0.51 3.16
N ASP A 72 -3.02 -0.03 3.02
CA ASP A 72 -4.09 -0.78 2.36
C ASP A 72 -3.76 -0.94 0.88
N ARG A 73 -3.62 -2.20 0.45
CA ARG A 73 -3.29 -2.59 -0.91
C ARG A 73 -4.46 -3.22 -1.65
N SER A 74 -5.68 -3.00 -1.17
CA SER A 74 -6.89 -3.55 -1.78
C SER A 74 -7.08 -3.09 -3.23
N ASN A 75 -6.52 -1.95 -3.59
CA ASN A 75 -6.58 -1.40 -4.95
C ASN A 75 -5.48 -1.95 -5.87
N LEU A 76 -4.61 -2.82 -5.36
CA LEU A 76 -3.51 -3.37 -6.14
C LEU A 76 -3.90 -4.73 -6.72
N ILE A 77 -3.50 -4.94 -7.97
CA ILE A 77 -3.71 -6.21 -8.68
C ILE A 77 -2.34 -6.81 -8.94
N SER A 78 -2.19 -8.11 -8.64
CA SER A 78 -0.96 -8.81 -8.94
C SER A 78 -0.85 -9.09 -10.43
N ILE A 79 0.24 -8.65 -11.03
CA ILE A 79 0.55 -8.94 -12.43
C ILE A 79 1.73 -9.91 -12.57
N ARG A 80 2.10 -10.55 -11.47
CA ARG A 80 3.30 -11.40 -11.41
C ARG A 80 3.23 -12.58 -12.39
N ALA A 81 2.04 -13.15 -12.58
CA ALA A 81 1.82 -14.29 -13.46
C ALA A 81 1.68 -13.93 -14.94
N LEU A 82 1.63 -12.65 -15.26
CA LEU A 82 1.45 -12.20 -16.65
C LEU A 82 2.77 -12.27 -17.40
N ARG A 83 2.68 -12.54 -18.70
CA ARG A 83 3.82 -12.50 -19.62
C ARG A 83 4.28 -11.04 -19.82
N PRO A 84 5.55 -10.80 -20.22
CA PRO A 84 6.06 -9.44 -20.41
C PRO A 84 5.20 -8.56 -21.33
N GLU A 85 4.73 -9.09 -22.45
CA GLU A 85 3.88 -8.36 -23.39
C GLU A 85 2.52 -8.01 -22.80
N GLN A 86 2.01 -8.85 -21.91
CA GLN A 86 0.75 -8.57 -21.20
C GLN A 86 0.93 -7.49 -20.15
N LYS A 87 2.07 -7.50 -19.43
CA LYS A 87 2.42 -6.46 -18.46
C LYS A 87 2.55 -5.10 -19.13
N GLU A 88 3.18 -5.07 -20.32
CA GLU A 88 3.33 -3.86 -21.11
C GLU A 88 1.96 -3.30 -21.54
N LEU A 89 1.04 -4.18 -21.94
CA LEU A 89 -0.32 -3.79 -22.30
C LEU A 89 -1.06 -3.17 -21.12
N ILE A 90 -0.94 -3.75 -19.92
CA ILE A 90 -1.54 -3.21 -18.69
C ILE A 90 -0.95 -1.83 -18.38
N SER A 91 0.35 -1.64 -18.56
CA SER A 91 1.01 -0.35 -18.37
C SER A 91 0.46 0.71 -19.34
N GLU A 92 0.33 0.38 -20.62
CA GLU A 92 -0.25 1.29 -21.62
C GLU A 92 -1.71 1.66 -21.28
N LEU A 93 -2.49 0.67 -20.86
CA LEU A 93 -3.89 0.87 -20.48
C LEU A 93 -3.98 1.85 -19.29
N THR A 94 -3.12 1.66 -18.29
CA THR A 94 -3.05 2.54 -17.13
C THR A 94 -2.71 3.98 -17.53
N GLN A 95 -1.76 4.15 -18.44
CA GLN A 95 -1.38 5.47 -18.95
C GLN A 95 -2.53 6.16 -19.67
N VAL A 96 -3.28 5.41 -20.49
CA VAL A 96 -4.42 5.96 -21.23
C VAL A 96 -5.53 6.40 -20.27
N PHE A 97 -5.85 5.60 -19.26
CA PHE A 97 -6.87 5.97 -18.27
C PHE A 97 -6.45 7.13 -17.38
N SER A 98 -5.15 7.28 -17.12
CA SER A 98 -4.62 8.37 -16.28
C SER A 98 -4.46 9.67 -17.04
N ALA A 99 -4.37 9.64 -18.37
CA ALA A 99 -4.15 10.81 -19.19
C ALA A 99 -5.44 11.65 -19.30
N ARG A 100 -5.28 12.97 -19.21
CA ARG A 100 -6.41 13.89 -19.41
C ARG A 100 -6.85 13.94 -20.86
N HIS A 101 -5.90 13.76 -21.78
CA HIS A 101 -6.16 13.83 -23.22
C HIS A 101 -5.49 12.66 -23.91
N THR A 102 -6.26 11.89 -24.64
CA THR A 102 -5.76 10.84 -25.53
C THR A 102 -6.37 11.05 -26.91
N THR A 103 -5.60 10.72 -27.93
CA THR A 103 -6.13 10.79 -29.30
C THR A 103 -7.01 9.56 -29.57
N ALA A 104 -7.93 9.69 -30.52
CA ALA A 104 -8.74 8.56 -30.96
C ALA A 104 -7.86 7.43 -31.50
N GLU A 105 -6.76 7.79 -32.17
CA GLU A 105 -5.79 6.84 -32.71
C GLU A 105 -5.12 6.02 -31.58
N GLN A 106 -4.72 6.68 -30.49
CA GLN A 106 -4.13 6.00 -29.33
C GLN A 106 -5.12 5.01 -28.71
N ARG A 107 -6.38 5.41 -28.54
CA ARG A 107 -7.43 4.56 -27.97
C ARG A 107 -7.72 3.36 -28.88
N LEU A 108 -7.80 3.57 -30.19
CA LEU A 108 -8.04 2.50 -31.16
C LEU A 108 -6.87 1.51 -31.21
N GLY A 109 -5.63 2.03 -31.16
CA GLY A 109 -4.44 1.19 -31.11
C GLY A 109 -4.42 0.28 -29.89
N LEU A 110 -4.80 0.84 -28.72
CA LEU A 110 -4.86 0.06 -27.49
C LEU A 110 -5.97 -1.00 -27.56
N LEU A 111 -7.16 -0.66 -28.05
CA LEU A 111 -8.27 -1.61 -28.23
C LEU A 111 -7.85 -2.77 -29.15
N SER A 112 -7.15 -2.47 -30.23
CA SER A 112 -6.65 -3.48 -31.15
C SER A 112 -5.71 -4.47 -30.44
N LYS A 113 -4.81 -3.97 -29.59
CA LYS A 113 -3.88 -4.81 -28.80
C LYS A 113 -4.65 -5.69 -27.82
N ILE A 114 -5.65 -5.13 -27.13
CA ILE A 114 -6.48 -5.88 -26.19
C ILE A 114 -7.19 -7.04 -26.90
N VAL A 115 -7.84 -6.74 -28.02
CA VAL A 115 -8.55 -7.76 -28.81
C VAL A 115 -7.59 -8.86 -29.26
N SER A 116 -6.39 -8.50 -29.71
CA SER A 116 -5.37 -9.46 -30.12
C SER A 116 -5.00 -10.42 -28.98
N HIS A 117 -4.81 -9.91 -27.77
CA HIS A 117 -4.50 -10.74 -26.61
C HIS A 117 -5.66 -11.63 -26.17
N LEU A 118 -6.88 -11.15 -26.30
CA LEU A 118 -8.07 -11.92 -25.93
C LEU A 118 -8.39 -13.04 -26.95
N SER A 119 -7.86 -12.92 -28.15
CA SER A 119 -8.09 -13.91 -29.22
C SER A 119 -7.11 -15.06 -29.21
N GLN A 120 -6.14 -15.03 -28.33
CA GLN A 120 -5.11 -16.10 -28.20
C GLN A 120 -5.55 -17.21 -27.29
#